data_41df781e1516ab12a9e84d31958594bf
#
_entry.id   41df781e1516ab12a9e84d31958594bf
#
_cell.length_a   1.000
_cell.length_b   1.000
_cell.length_c   1.000
_cell.angle_alpha   90.00
_cell.angle_beta   90.00
_cell.angle_gamma   90.00
#
_symmetry.space_group_name_H-M   'P 1'
#
loop_
_entity.id
_entity.type
_entity.pdbx_description
1 polymer ?
#
loop_
_entity_poly.entity_id
_entity_poly.type
_entity_poly.pdbx_seq_one_letter_code
_entity_poly.pdbx_strand_id
1 'polypeptide(L)'
;MKIIVCVKQVPDTSGKVAVNPDGTLNRASMQTITNPDDMNAVEAALKLKDATGCKVVVVTMGPPPAAGMLRELMAMGADEGVLVSAREFGGSDTYATSQILAAAISTIGVEEDDIVMCGRQAIDGDTAQVGPQIAEKLHLPQVTYAADITKDGNTITVKRMLEDGYMTIKVKTPCLLTCIKELNEPRYMSVGGVFEAYGKPM
;
A
#
# COMPACT_ATOMS: atom_id res chain seq x y z
N MET A 1 -16.71 3.86 7.08
CA MET A 1 -15.57 2.97 6.70
C MET A 1 -14.64 3.71 5.77
N LYS A 2 -13.37 3.62 6.05
CA LYS A 2 -12.27 4.13 5.23
C LYS A 2 -11.24 3.00 5.09
N ILE A 3 -10.58 2.91 3.93
CA ILE A 3 -9.46 1.99 3.72
C ILE A 3 -8.21 2.84 3.49
N ILE A 4 -7.19 2.63 4.30
CA ILE A 4 -5.89 3.30 4.19
C ILE A 4 -4.93 2.29 3.58
N VAL A 5 -4.36 2.61 2.41
CA VAL A 5 -3.44 1.72 1.72
C VAL A 5 -2.03 2.33 1.73
N CYS A 6 -1.10 1.66 2.39
CA CYS A 6 0.31 2.04 2.33
C CYS A 6 0.91 1.54 1.03
N VAL A 7 1.57 2.42 0.30
CA VAL A 7 2.16 2.13 -1.01
C VAL A 7 3.60 2.64 -1.06
N LYS A 8 4.45 1.95 -1.80
CA LYS A 8 5.85 2.35 -1.98
C LYS A 8 6.19 2.50 -3.46
N GLN A 9 6.92 3.56 -3.77
CA GLN A 9 7.59 3.70 -5.06
C GLN A 9 8.91 2.92 -5.02
N VAL A 10 9.10 2.01 -5.97
CA VAL A 10 10.28 1.14 -6.05
C VAL A 10 10.95 1.28 -7.43
N PRO A 11 12.26 0.98 -7.56
CA PRO A 11 12.89 0.92 -8.85
C PRO A 11 12.23 -0.14 -9.74
N ASP A 12 12.04 0.19 -11.03
CA ASP A 12 11.62 -0.79 -12.03
C ASP A 12 12.81 -1.71 -12.38
N THR A 13 12.75 -2.95 -11.92
CA THR A 13 13.78 -3.96 -12.17
C THR A 13 13.64 -4.64 -13.53
N SER A 14 12.54 -4.39 -14.27
CA SER A 14 12.35 -4.90 -15.64
C SER A 14 13.13 -4.10 -16.69
N GLY A 15 13.55 -2.88 -16.34
CA GLY A 15 14.29 -1.97 -17.19
C GLY A 15 15.82 -2.17 -17.18
N LYS A 16 16.54 -1.36 -17.96
CA LYS A 16 18.00 -1.34 -17.93
C LYS A 16 18.49 -0.71 -16.62
N VAL A 17 19.22 -1.48 -15.84
CA VAL A 17 19.91 -0.96 -14.66
C VAL A 17 21.10 -0.11 -15.11
N ALA A 18 21.04 1.20 -14.88
CA ALA A 18 22.16 2.10 -15.13
C ALA A 18 23.15 2.07 -13.95
N VAL A 19 24.42 1.95 -14.27
CA VAL A 19 25.52 1.92 -13.30
C VAL A 19 26.38 3.15 -13.48
N ASN A 20 26.76 3.81 -12.41
CA ASN A 20 27.72 4.92 -12.42
C ASN A 20 29.12 4.41 -12.76
N PRO A 21 30.05 5.30 -13.19
CA PRO A 21 31.44 4.90 -13.49
C PRO A 21 32.18 4.25 -12.32
N ASP A 22 31.75 4.49 -11.09
CA ASP A 22 32.29 3.91 -9.85
C ASP A 22 31.70 2.55 -9.48
N GLY A 23 30.81 1.99 -10.34
CA GLY A 23 30.14 0.70 -10.12
C GLY A 23 28.89 0.77 -9.24
N THR A 24 28.50 1.94 -8.74
CA THR A 24 27.27 2.11 -7.96
C THR A 24 26.05 2.23 -8.84
N LEU A 25 24.88 1.89 -8.32
CA LEU A 25 23.60 2.05 -9.04
C LEU A 25 23.26 3.53 -9.25
N ASN A 26 23.02 3.91 -10.51
CA ASN A 26 22.49 5.23 -10.84
C ASN A 26 20.97 5.27 -10.62
N ARG A 27 20.55 5.43 -9.38
CA ARG A 27 19.13 5.47 -9.00
C ARG A 27 18.37 6.64 -9.63
N ALA A 28 19.04 7.74 -9.95
CA ALA A 28 18.41 8.92 -10.53
C ALA A 28 17.93 8.71 -11.99
N SER A 29 18.54 7.74 -12.70
CA SER A 29 18.16 7.39 -14.09
C SER A 29 17.26 6.17 -14.19
N MET A 30 16.96 5.50 -13.09
CA MET A 30 16.06 4.33 -13.06
C MET A 30 14.60 4.80 -13.10
N GLN A 31 13.82 4.18 -13.96
CA GLN A 31 12.37 4.31 -13.88
C GLN A 31 11.88 3.72 -12.55
N THR A 32 10.84 4.31 -12.03
CA THR A 32 10.21 3.85 -10.78
C THR A 32 8.76 3.46 -11.06
N ILE A 33 8.31 2.45 -10.34
CA ILE A 33 6.93 1.94 -10.40
C ILE A 33 6.34 1.89 -8.99
N THR A 34 5.03 1.80 -8.91
CA THR A 34 4.38 1.38 -7.66
C THR A 34 4.75 -0.07 -7.38
N ASN A 35 5.10 -0.38 -6.14
CA ASN A 35 5.41 -1.75 -5.74
C ASN A 35 4.26 -2.72 -6.12
N PRO A 36 4.56 -3.84 -6.83
CA PRO A 36 3.51 -4.72 -7.36
C PRO A 36 2.54 -5.27 -6.31
N ASP A 37 3.04 -5.74 -5.17
CA ASP A 37 2.17 -6.25 -4.10
C ASP A 37 1.28 -5.13 -3.51
N ASP A 38 1.75 -3.87 -3.50
CA ASP A 38 0.93 -2.73 -3.07
C ASP A 38 -0.16 -2.41 -4.09
N MET A 39 0.08 -2.62 -5.39
CA MET A 39 -0.96 -2.50 -6.42
C MET A 39 -2.11 -3.49 -6.18
N ASN A 40 -1.81 -4.71 -5.72
CA ASN A 40 -2.84 -5.67 -5.35
C ASN A 40 -3.63 -5.23 -4.10
N ALA A 41 -2.97 -4.57 -3.13
CA ALA A 41 -3.64 -3.97 -1.99
C ALA A 41 -4.57 -2.81 -2.40
N VAL A 42 -4.11 -1.95 -3.31
CA VAL A 42 -4.93 -0.86 -3.89
C VAL A 42 -6.15 -1.42 -4.59
N GLU A 43 -5.99 -2.42 -5.47
CA GLU A 43 -7.12 -3.02 -6.18
C GLU A 43 -8.12 -3.68 -5.21
N ALA A 44 -7.65 -4.36 -4.16
CA ALA A 44 -8.52 -4.91 -3.13
C ALA A 44 -9.35 -3.82 -2.43
N ALA A 45 -8.72 -2.69 -2.09
CA ALA A 45 -9.40 -1.53 -1.52
C ALA A 45 -10.43 -0.93 -2.49
N LEU A 46 -10.09 -0.81 -3.78
CA LEU A 46 -11.01 -0.29 -4.81
C LEU A 46 -12.20 -1.23 -5.05
N LYS A 47 -12.00 -2.55 -5.05
CA LYS A 47 -13.11 -3.52 -5.11
C LYS A 47 -14.06 -3.41 -3.92
N LEU A 48 -13.52 -3.22 -2.72
CA LEU A 48 -14.34 -2.97 -1.53
C LEU A 48 -15.06 -1.62 -1.62
N LYS A 49 -14.41 -0.59 -2.17
CA LYS A 49 -15.06 0.70 -2.45
C LYS A 49 -16.19 0.57 -3.44
N ASP A 50 -16.01 -0.16 -4.54
CA ASP A 50 -17.07 -0.40 -5.54
C ASP A 50 -18.30 -1.08 -4.91
N ALA A 51 -18.07 -1.98 -3.94
CA ALA A 51 -19.15 -2.69 -3.27
C ALA A 51 -19.83 -1.91 -2.13
N THR A 52 -19.11 -1.00 -1.46
CA THR A 52 -19.57 -0.38 -0.20
C THR A 52 -19.67 1.14 -0.25
N GLY A 53 -19.07 1.79 -1.24
CA GLY A 53 -18.94 3.26 -1.30
C GLY A 53 -17.93 3.84 -0.30
N CYS A 54 -17.06 3.03 0.30
CA CYS A 54 -16.10 3.50 1.28
C CYS A 54 -15.04 4.43 0.66
N LYS A 55 -14.41 5.25 1.51
CA LYS A 55 -13.29 6.11 1.12
C LYS A 55 -11.98 5.31 1.06
N VAL A 56 -11.18 5.51 0.02
CA VAL A 56 -9.84 4.93 -0.12
C VAL A 56 -8.79 6.04 -0.07
N VAL A 57 -7.87 5.94 0.90
CA VAL A 57 -6.75 6.86 1.10
C VAL A 57 -5.45 6.11 0.83
N VAL A 58 -4.63 6.59 -0.09
CA VAL A 58 -3.31 6.02 -0.38
C VAL A 58 -2.21 6.83 0.30
N VAL A 59 -1.31 6.16 1.02
CA VAL A 59 -0.25 6.79 1.82
C VAL A 59 1.11 6.28 1.37
N THR A 60 2.05 7.17 1.17
CA THR A 60 3.45 6.80 0.90
C THR A 60 4.42 7.60 1.74
N MET A 61 5.47 6.96 2.23
CA MET A 61 6.65 7.62 2.76
C MET A 61 7.71 7.65 1.66
N GLY A 62 8.04 8.83 1.18
CA GLY A 62 8.99 8.95 0.07
C GLY A 62 9.39 10.39 -0.24
N PRO A 63 10.31 10.57 -1.21
CA PRO A 63 10.70 11.89 -1.67
C PRO A 63 9.55 12.57 -2.43
N PRO A 64 9.60 13.91 -2.60
CA PRO A 64 8.54 14.68 -3.28
C PRO A 64 8.08 14.12 -4.63
N PRO A 65 8.94 13.54 -5.50
CA PRO A 65 8.49 12.96 -6.76
C PRO A 65 7.50 11.79 -6.63
N ALA A 66 7.43 11.13 -5.46
CA ALA A 66 6.45 10.08 -5.20
C ALA A 66 4.98 10.57 -5.24
N ALA A 67 4.76 11.88 -5.22
CA ALA A 67 3.46 12.49 -5.47
C ALA A 67 2.87 12.08 -6.83
N GLY A 68 3.71 11.88 -7.86
CA GLY A 68 3.28 11.37 -9.17
C GLY A 68 2.61 10.01 -9.06
N MET A 69 3.22 9.08 -8.35
CA MET A 69 2.66 7.74 -8.09
C MET A 69 1.30 7.84 -7.36
N LEU A 70 1.17 8.70 -6.36
CA LEU A 70 -0.13 8.89 -5.68
C LEU A 70 -1.20 9.41 -6.65
N ARG A 71 -0.85 10.30 -7.59
CA ARG A 71 -1.78 10.78 -8.62
C ARG A 71 -2.25 9.63 -9.54
N GLU A 72 -1.36 8.73 -9.91
CA GLU A 72 -1.72 7.53 -10.69
C GLU A 72 -2.70 6.65 -9.92
N LEU A 73 -2.47 6.39 -8.64
CA LEU A 73 -3.38 5.61 -7.81
C LEU A 73 -4.74 6.30 -7.59
N MET A 74 -4.74 7.63 -7.49
CA MET A 74 -6.00 8.40 -7.48
C MET A 74 -6.73 8.35 -8.83
N ALA A 75 -6.00 8.27 -9.94
CA ALA A 75 -6.59 8.06 -11.26
C ALA A 75 -7.20 6.65 -11.43
N MET A 76 -6.69 5.66 -10.71
CA MET A 76 -7.30 4.32 -10.63
C MET A 76 -8.60 4.30 -9.81
N GLY A 77 -8.82 5.29 -8.92
CA GLY A 77 -10.06 5.38 -8.15
C GLY A 77 -9.90 5.71 -6.66
N ALA A 78 -8.67 5.84 -6.13
CA ALA A 78 -8.47 6.31 -4.77
C ALA A 78 -8.97 7.76 -4.61
N ASP A 79 -9.42 8.13 -3.41
CA ASP A 79 -10.07 9.41 -3.13
C ASP A 79 -9.10 10.50 -2.66
N GLU A 80 -8.04 10.09 -1.99
CA GLU A 80 -7.07 10.98 -1.36
C GLU A 80 -5.68 10.36 -1.38
N GLY A 81 -4.65 11.20 -1.57
CA GLY A 81 -3.26 10.82 -1.45
C GLY A 81 -2.59 11.52 -0.26
N VAL A 82 -1.75 10.82 0.47
CA VAL A 82 -0.96 11.38 1.57
C VAL A 82 0.51 11.08 1.34
N LEU A 83 1.29 12.14 1.09
CA LEU A 83 2.74 12.05 0.97
C LEU A 83 3.41 12.41 2.30
N VAL A 84 4.09 11.45 2.90
CA VAL A 84 4.89 11.64 4.11
C VAL A 84 6.34 11.83 3.69
N SER A 85 6.82 13.07 3.69
CA SER A 85 8.12 13.42 3.13
C SER A 85 8.91 14.36 4.04
N ALA A 86 10.10 13.90 4.42
CA ALA A 86 11.11 14.72 5.05
C ALA A 86 12.51 14.19 4.67
N ARG A 87 13.52 15.04 4.67
CA ARG A 87 14.88 14.64 4.32
C ARG A 87 15.44 13.61 5.30
N GLU A 88 15.05 13.71 6.56
CA GLU A 88 15.45 12.85 7.67
C GLU A 88 14.91 11.42 7.54
N PHE A 89 13.88 11.20 6.71
CA PHE A 89 13.30 9.87 6.48
C PHE A 89 14.11 9.04 5.49
N GLY A 90 15.06 9.68 4.79
CA GLY A 90 15.95 8.98 3.87
C GLY A 90 16.85 7.97 4.59
N GLY A 91 16.92 6.72 4.08
CA GLY A 91 17.73 5.66 4.69
C GLY A 91 17.09 4.96 5.88
N SER A 92 15.80 5.21 6.18
CA SER A 92 15.06 4.50 7.23
C SER A 92 15.04 3.00 6.99
N ASP A 93 15.31 2.24 8.04
CA ASP A 93 15.08 0.79 8.09
C ASP A 93 13.57 0.48 8.24
N THR A 94 13.22 -0.80 8.36
CA THR A 94 11.81 -1.21 8.49
C THR A 94 11.18 -0.71 9.79
N TYR A 95 11.97 -0.63 10.88
CA TYR A 95 11.48 -0.14 12.16
C TYR A 95 11.13 1.35 12.10
N ALA A 96 12.05 2.18 11.63
CA ALA A 96 11.81 3.62 11.45
C ALA A 96 10.68 3.89 10.44
N THR A 97 10.66 3.18 9.30
CA THR A 97 9.60 3.27 8.29
C THR A 97 8.23 2.98 8.89
N SER A 98 8.10 1.88 9.64
CA SER A 98 6.83 1.52 10.27
C SER A 98 6.39 2.52 11.35
N GLN A 99 7.35 3.13 12.07
CA GLN A 99 7.05 4.17 13.06
C GLN A 99 6.47 5.43 12.39
N ILE A 100 7.08 5.88 11.29
CA ILE A 100 6.67 7.07 10.55
C ILE A 100 5.29 6.84 9.92
N LEU A 101 5.08 5.67 9.28
CA LEU A 101 3.80 5.33 8.68
C LEU A 101 2.70 5.14 9.73
N ALA A 102 2.97 4.52 10.86
CA ALA A 102 2.00 4.41 11.95
C ALA A 102 1.58 5.79 12.49
N ALA A 103 2.52 6.72 12.65
CA ALA A 103 2.22 8.08 13.04
C ALA A 103 1.35 8.81 12.00
N ALA A 104 1.66 8.66 10.71
CA ALA A 104 0.87 9.22 9.62
C ALA A 104 -0.56 8.64 9.61
N ILE A 105 -0.70 7.31 9.74
CA ILE A 105 -2.00 6.64 9.81
C ILE A 105 -2.80 7.11 11.03
N SER A 106 -2.15 7.28 12.18
CA SER A 106 -2.79 7.84 13.38
C SER A 106 -3.29 9.27 13.16
N THR A 107 -2.55 10.08 12.38
CA THR A 107 -2.95 11.45 12.04
C THR A 107 -4.15 11.47 11.08
N ILE A 108 -4.20 10.54 10.11
CA ILE A 108 -5.37 10.34 9.24
C ILE A 108 -6.59 9.88 10.07
N GLY A 109 -6.33 9.19 11.16
CA GLY A 109 -7.32 8.58 12.04
C GLY A 109 -7.72 7.18 11.56
N VAL A 110 -7.94 6.27 12.49
CA VAL A 110 -8.47 4.92 12.24
C VAL A 110 -9.71 4.74 13.09
N GLU A 111 -10.84 4.53 12.45
CA GLU A 111 -12.14 4.34 13.08
C GLU A 111 -12.46 2.84 13.20
N GLU A 112 -13.51 2.50 13.97
CA GLU A 112 -13.88 1.13 14.32
C GLU A 112 -14.11 0.21 13.11
N ASP A 113 -14.58 0.74 11.96
CA ASP A 113 -14.87 -0.06 10.75
C ASP A 113 -13.82 0.11 9.64
N ASP A 114 -12.65 0.68 9.96
CA ASP A 114 -11.61 0.96 8.99
C ASP A 114 -10.67 -0.24 8.77
N ILE A 115 -10.00 -0.24 7.62
CA ILE A 115 -9.02 -1.27 7.25
C ILE A 115 -7.74 -0.58 6.81
N VAL A 116 -6.61 -1.05 7.32
CA VAL A 116 -5.28 -0.68 6.80
C VAL A 116 -4.79 -1.81 5.92
N MET A 117 -4.29 -1.47 4.72
CA MET A 117 -3.76 -2.45 3.78
C MET A 117 -2.36 -2.05 3.30
N CYS A 118 -1.56 -3.01 2.93
CA CYS A 118 -0.31 -2.84 2.19
C CYS A 118 -0.01 -4.12 1.39
N GLY A 119 0.95 -4.08 0.50
CA GLY A 119 1.53 -5.28 -0.07
C GLY A 119 2.25 -6.11 0.99
N ARG A 120 2.49 -7.38 0.70
CA ARG A 120 3.26 -8.27 1.54
C ARG A 120 4.65 -7.69 1.84
N GLN A 121 5.33 -7.20 0.80
CA GLN A 121 6.68 -6.65 0.87
C GLN A 121 6.96 -5.70 -0.29
N ALA A 122 8.00 -4.89 -0.17
CA ALA A 122 8.55 -4.11 -1.27
C ALA A 122 9.63 -4.93 -2.00
N ILE A 123 9.59 -4.95 -3.34
CA ILE A 123 10.49 -5.76 -4.18
C ILE A 123 11.96 -5.31 -4.14
N ASP A 124 12.24 -4.14 -3.59
CA ASP A 124 13.62 -3.62 -3.44
C ASP A 124 14.27 -4.00 -2.11
N GLY A 125 13.51 -4.49 -1.14
CA GLY A 125 14.02 -4.83 0.19
C GLY A 125 13.66 -6.23 0.68
N ASP A 126 12.59 -6.82 0.19
CA ASP A 126 12.11 -8.20 0.43
C ASP A 126 12.00 -8.62 1.90
N THR A 127 11.71 -7.67 2.81
CA THR A 127 11.71 -7.97 4.26
C THR A 127 10.38 -8.47 4.80
N ALA A 128 9.26 -8.13 4.15
CA ALA A 128 7.88 -8.43 4.59
C ALA A 128 7.56 -8.00 6.05
N GLN A 129 8.23 -6.98 6.57
CA GLN A 129 8.16 -6.58 7.98
C GLN A 129 7.33 -5.33 8.24
N VAL A 130 7.29 -4.38 7.30
CA VAL A 130 6.70 -3.04 7.54
C VAL A 130 5.21 -3.13 7.89
N GLY A 131 4.42 -3.92 7.15
CA GLY A 131 3.00 -4.11 7.44
C GLY A 131 2.75 -4.64 8.86
N PRO A 132 3.30 -5.79 9.25
CA PRO A 132 3.20 -6.32 10.61
C PRO A 132 3.67 -5.35 11.69
N GLN A 133 4.75 -4.61 11.46
CA GLN A 133 5.25 -3.61 12.41
C GLN A 133 4.30 -2.41 12.57
N ILE A 134 3.65 -1.97 11.48
CA ILE A 134 2.61 -0.93 11.55
C ILE A 134 1.44 -1.43 12.39
N ALA A 135 0.97 -2.66 12.17
CA ALA A 135 -0.13 -3.25 12.93
C ALA A 135 0.16 -3.28 14.43
N GLU A 136 1.38 -3.71 14.80
CA GLU A 136 1.82 -3.74 16.19
C GLU A 136 1.82 -2.33 16.83
N LYS A 137 2.37 -1.33 16.12
CA LYS A 137 2.43 0.05 16.61
C LYS A 137 1.05 0.73 16.74
N LEU A 138 0.08 0.30 15.94
CA LEU A 138 -1.29 0.78 15.98
C LEU A 138 -2.21 -0.10 16.86
N HIS A 139 -1.66 -1.16 17.45
CA HIS A 139 -2.42 -2.17 18.22
C HIS A 139 -3.58 -2.77 17.42
N LEU A 140 -3.38 -2.99 16.12
CA LEU A 140 -4.37 -3.58 15.24
C LEU A 140 -4.17 -5.09 15.09
N PRO A 141 -5.23 -5.90 15.13
CA PRO A 141 -5.14 -7.27 14.66
C PRO A 141 -4.72 -7.29 13.18
N GLN A 142 -3.96 -8.31 12.79
CA GLN A 142 -3.43 -8.38 11.43
C GLN A 142 -3.59 -9.78 10.81
N VAL A 143 -3.77 -9.79 9.48
CA VAL A 143 -3.67 -11.02 8.68
C VAL A 143 -2.74 -10.75 7.51
N THR A 144 -1.69 -11.56 7.40
CA THR A 144 -0.68 -11.47 6.35
C THR A 144 -0.97 -12.42 5.20
N TYR A 145 -0.38 -12.15 4.02
CA TYR A 145 -0.48 -13.00 2.83
C TYR A 145 -1.92 -13.25 2.38
N ALA A 146 -2.73 -12.21 2.34
CA ALA A 146 -4.13 -12.29 1.91
C ALA A 146 -4.24 -12.60 0.42
N ALA A 147 -4.82 -13.76 0.10
CA ALA A 147 -5.10 -14.22 -1.26
C ALA A 147 -6.60 -14.14 -1.62
N ASP A 148 -7.47 -13.90 -0.65
CA ASP A 148 -8.89 -13.57 -0.83
C ASP A 148 -9.39 -12.80 0.39
N ILE A 149 -10.30 -11.84 0.16
CA ILE A 149 -10.86 -10.97 1.20
C ILE A 149 -12.35 -10.81 0.96
N THR A 150 -13.15 -11.14 1.97
CA THR A 150 -14.58 -10.84 1.99
C THR A 150 -14.95 -10.12 3.27
N LYS A 151 -15.83 -9.11 3.16
CA LYS A 151 -16.31 -8.29 4.28
C LYS A 151 -17.79 -8.55 4.54
N ASP A 152 -18.12 -8.80 5.80
CA ASP A 152 -19.50 -8.92 6.29
C ASP A 152 -19.63 -8.16 7.61
N GLY A 153 -20.35 -7.04 7.57
CA GLY A 153 -20.40 -6.11 8.69
C GLY A 153 -18.99 -5.64 9.08
N ASN A 154 -18.63 -5.78 10.34
CA ASN A 154 -17.30 -5.46 10.87
C ASN A 154 -16.35 -6.68 10.91
N THR A 155 -16.70 -7.76 10.22
CA THR A 155 -15.88 -8.97 10.15
C THR A 155 -15.30 -9.13 8.75
N ILE A 156 -13.99 -9.32 8.69
CA ILE A 156 -13.25 -9.62 7.46
C ILE A 156 -12.88 -11.10 7.51
N THR A 157 -13.25 -11.84 6.47
CA THR A 157 -12.79 -13.21 6.25
C THR A 157 -11.68 -13.18 5.22
N VAL A 158 -10.51 -13.67 5.58
CA VAL A 158 -9.30 -13.66 4.75
C VAL A 158 -8.86 -15.10 4.49
N LYS A 159 -8.59 -15.39 3.22
CA LYS A 159 -7.87 -16.59 2.83
C LYS A 159 -6.38 -16.29 2.85
N ARG A 160 -5.70 -16.70 3.90
CA ARG A 160 -4.26 -16.51 4.06
C ARG A 160 -3.50 -17.62 3.35
N MET A 161 -2.57 -17.27 2.45
CA MET A 161 -1.72 -18.23 1.76
C MET A 161 -0.63 -18.77 2.70
N LEU A 162 -0.37 -20.06 2.59
CA LEU A 162 0.71 -20.79 3.24
C LEU A 162 1.54 -21.51 2.16
N GLU A 163 2.68 -22.10 2.54
CA GLU A 163 3.56 -22.81 1.59
C GLU A 163 2.86 -24.01 0.92
N ASP A 164 2.04 -24.73 1.66
CA ASP A 164 1.39 -25.98 1.24
C ASP A 164 -0.14 -25.90 1.22
N GLY A 165 -0.70 -24.69 1.25
CA GLY A 165 -2.15 -24.51 1.25
C GLY A 165 -2.59 -23.11 1.68
N TYR A 166 -3.72 -23.06 2.39
CA TYR A 166 -4.25 -21.79 2.91
C TYR A 166 -4.98 -21.99 4.25
N MET A 167 -5.10 -20.90 4.98
CA MET A 167 -5.88 -20.82 6.21
C MET A 167 -6.97 -19.75 6.05
N THR A 168 -8.21 -20.08 6.42
CA THR A 168 -9.29 -19.10 6.49
C THR A 168 -9.31 -18.46 7.87
N ILE A 169 -9.10 -17.16 7.93
CA ILE A 169 -9.04 -16.39 9.17
C ILE A 169 -10.16 -15.36 9.17
N LYS A 170 -10.88 -15.25 10.29
CA LYS A 170 -11.83 -14.17 10.54
C LYS A 170 -11.21 -13.17 11.50
N VAL A 171 -11.19 -11.91 11.11
CA VAL A 171 -10.68 -10.80 11.91
C VAL A 171 -11.73 -9.68 11.96
N LYS A 172 -11.82 -8.98 13.08
CA LYS A 172 -12.67 -7.80 13.21
C LYS A 172 -11.92 -6.54 12.81
N THR A 173 -12.65 -5.58 12.26
CA THR A 173 -12.16 -4.23 12.05
C THR A 173 -12.08 -3.46 13.40
N PRO A 174 -11.18 -2.47 13.55
CA PRO A 174 -10.14 -2.13 12.59
C PRO A 174 -9.04 -3.18 12.55
N CYS A 175 -8.49 -3.45 11.38
CA CYS A 175 -7.44 -4.44 11.20
C CYS A 175 -6.45 -4.04 10.11
N LEU A 176 -5.28 -4.72 10.07
CA LEU A 176 -4.31 -4.56 9.00
C LEU A 176 -4.20 -5.85 8.19
N LEU A 177 -4.18 -5.72 6.86
CA LEU A 177 -4.03 -6.82 5.92
C LEU A 177 -2.81 -6.60 5.04
N THR A 178 -1.98 -7.64 4.85
CA THR A 178 -0.95 -7.60 3.80
C THR A 178 -1.37 -8.46 2.62
N CYS A 179 -1.33 -7.88 1.42
CA CYS A 179 -1.86 -8.46 0.18
C CYS A 179 -0.74 -9.07 -0.65
N ILE A 180 -1.08 -10.12 -1.39
CA ILE A 180 -0.18 -10.81 -2.31
C ILE A 180 -0.74 -10.80 -3.73
N LYS A 181 0.10 -11.12 -4.70
CA LYS A 181 -0.24 -11.11 -6.13
C LYS A 181 -1.47 -11.97 -6.47
N GLU A 182 -1.66 -13.09 -5.78
CA GLU A 182 -2.75 -14.03 -6.02
C GLU A 182 -4.13 -13.48 -5.65
N LEU A 183 -4.20 -12.35 -4.94
CA LEU A 183 -5.44 -11.74 -4.49
C LEU A 183 -6.31 -11.20 -5.64
N ASN A 184 -5.70 -10.56 -6.63
CA ASN A 184 -6.41 -9.93 -7.74
C ASN A 184 -5.46 -9.47 -8.85
N GLU A 185 -6.05 -9.03 -9.95
CA GLU A 185 -5.36 -8.31 -11.02
C GLU A 185 -5.74 -6.83 -10.93
N PRO A 186 -4.75 -5.92 -10.77
CA PRO A 186 -5.01 -4.49 -10.66
C PRO A 186 -5.63 -3.91 -11.93
N ARG A 187 -6.63 -3.04 -11.75
CA ARG A 187 -7.26 -2.30 -12.86
C ARG A 187 -6.32 -1.24 -13.44
N TYR A 188 -6.59 -0.84 -14.69
CA TYR A 188 -5.92 0.30 -15.31
C TYR A 188 -6.60 1.61 -14.91
N MET A 189 -5.85 2.71 -15.03
CA MET A 189 -6.39 4.07 -14.96
C MET A 189 -7.35 4.31 -16.12
N SER A 190 -8.47 4.96 -15.87
CA SER A 190 -9.34 5.46 -16.94
C SER A 190 -8.89 6.86 -17.38
N VAL A 191 -9.23 7.24 -18.62
CA VAL A 191 -8.95 8.61 -19.11
C VAL A 191 -9.63 9.65 -18.22
N GLY A 192 -10.90 9.44 -17.84
CA GLY A 192 -11.61 10.31 -16.90
C GLY A 192 -10.92 10.39 -15.55
N GLY A 193 -10.48 9.24 -14.99
CA GLY A 193 -9.79 9.17 -13.72
C GLY A 193 -8.48 9.96 -13.69
N VAL A 194 -7.74 10.03 -14.81
CA VAL A 194 -6.53 10.86 -14.91
C VAL A 194 -6.86 12.34 -14.73
N PHE A 195 -7.91 12.83 -15.35
CA PHE A 195 -8.34 14.24 -15.18
C PHE A 195 -8.87 14.51 -13.77
N GLU A 196 -9.68 13.61 -13.23
CA GLU A 196 -10.25 13.74 -11.88
C GLU A 196 -9.19 13.73 -10.78
N ALA A 197 -8.12 12.95 -10.95
CA ALA A 197 -7.05 12.83 -9.96
C ALA A 197 -6.41 14.17 -9.58
N TYR A 198 -6.35 15.14 -10.51
CA TYR A 198 -5.79 16.46 -10.23
C TYR A 198 -6.68 17.32 -9.32
N GLY A 199 -7.97 17.06 -9.27
CA GLY A 199 -8.92 17.73 -8.37
C GLY A 199 -9.05 17.10 -6.99
N LYS A 200 -8.49 15.88 -6.79
CA LYS A 200 -8.57 15.17 -5.51
C LYS A 200 -7.54 15.71 -4.50
N PRO A 201 -7.85 15.66 -3.19
CA PRO A 201 -6.94 16.11 -2.13
C PRO A 201 -5.66 15.27 -2.06
N MET A 202 -4.56 15.98 -1.79
CA MET A 202 -3.26 15.37 -1.52
C MET A 202 -2.46 16.25 -0.55
#